data_fc55e10e7124772091e25a01278da2cf
#
_entry.id   fc55e10e7124772091e25a01278da2cf
#
_cell.length_a   1.000
_cell.length_b   1.000
_cell.length_c   1.000
_cell.angle_alpha   90.00
_cell.angle_beta   90.00
_cell.angle_gamma   90.00
#
_symmetry.space_group_name_H-M   'P 1'
#
loop_
_entity.id
_entity.type
_entity.pdbx_description
1 polymer ?
#
loop_
_entity_poly.entity_id
_entity_poly.type
_entity_poly.pdbx_seq_one_letter_code
_entity_poly.pdbx_strand_id
1 'polypeptide(L)'
;MDIIVINCTVPDKKVAKDITKILMKHKLAACVSMIEKVQSVFSWDGEICEEKEILMMIKTRRANYGKIKLVIEDLHPYTVPEIIALPIVD
;
A
#
# COMPACT_ATOMS: atom_id res chain seq x y z
N MET A 1 -17.53 11.06 -8.61
CA MET A 1 -16.30 10.33 -9.02
C MET A 1 -15.82 9.50 -7.85
N ASP A 2 -15.63 8.22 -8.07
CA ASP A 2 -15.20 7.29 -7.00
C ASP A 2 -13.68 7.31 -6.87
N ILE A 3 -13.20 8.18 -6.03
CA ILE A 3 -11.77 8.27 -5.70
C ILE A 3 -11.55 7.64 -4.32
N ILE A 4 -10.48 6.86 -4.20
CA ILE A 4 -10.10 6.22 -2.95
C ILE A 4 -8.62 6.48 -2.67
N VAL A 5 -8.25 6.33 -1.40
CA VAL A 5 -6.85 6.23 -0.98
C VAL A 5 -6.62 4.82 -0.50
N ILE A 6 -5.64 4.15 -1.07
CA ILE A 6 -5.22 2.83 -0.61
C ILE A 6 -4.00 3.03 0.28
N ASN A 7 -4.09 2.56 1.52
CA ASN A 7 -2.96 2.54 2.44
C ASN A 7 -2.34 1.15 2.45
N CYS A 8 -1.03 1.12 2.30
CA CYS A 8 -0.26 -0.11 2.33
C CYS A 8 1.07 0.16 3.02
N THR A 9 1.40 -0.61 4.04
CA THR A 9 2.71 -0.51 4.68
C THR A 9 3.66 -1.53 4.06
N VAL A 10 4.88 -1.11 3.80
CA VAL A 10 5.92 -1.97 3.20
C VAL A 10 7.18 -1.92 4.06
N PRO A 11 8.01 -2.99 4.02
CA PRO A 11 9.17 -3.08 4.92
C PRO A 11 10.31 -2.14 4.58
N ASP A 12 10.48 -1.76 3.31
CA ASP A 12 11.63 -0.97 2.89
C ASP A 12 11.38 -0.19 1.60
N LYS A 13 12.36 0.64 1.24
CA LYS A 13 12.29 1.50 0.06
C LYS A 13 12.23 0.71 -1.24
N LYS A 14 12.90 -0.43 -1.30
CA LYS A 14 12.93 -1.22 -2.52
C LYS A 14 11.55 -1.72 -2.89
N VAL A 15 10.84 -2.28 -1.93
CA VAL A 15 9.46 -2.75 -2.15
C VAL A 15 8.56 -1.58 -2.54
N ALA A 16 8.67 -0.45 -1.82
CA ALA A 16 7.87 0.75 -2.14
C ALA A 16 8.11 1.22 -3.57
N LYS A 17 9.36 1.28 -3.99
CA LYS A 17 9.72 1.73 -5.35
C LYS A 17 9.24 0.76 -6.41
N ASP A 18 9.40 -0.54 -6.17
CA ASP A 18 8.97 -1.56 -7.14
C ASP A 18 7.47 -1.49 -7.37
N ILE A 19 6.68 -1.38 -6.29
CA ILE A 19 5.22 -1.25 -6.40
C ILE A 19 4.87 0.05 -7.13
N THR A 20 5.43 1.17 -6.71
CA THR A 20 5.15 2.48 -7.31
C THR A 20 5.44 2.48 -8.81
N LYS A 21 6.57 1.90 -9.20
CA LYS A 21 6.99 1.85 -10.60
C LYS A 21 5.94 1.13 -11.47
N ILE A 22 5.44 0.00 -11.00
CA ILE A 22 4.44 -0.77 -11.75
C ILE A 22 3.11 -0.01 -11.80
N LEU A 23 2.68 0.56 -10.66
CA LEU A 23 1.42 1.31 -10.63
C LEU A 23 1.43 2.51 -11.57
N MET A 24 2.54 3.24 -11.63
CA MET A 24 2.65 4.41 -12.50
C MET A 24 2.80 4.00 -13.97
N LYS A 25 3.57 2.95 -14.24
CA LYS A 25 3.76 2.46 -15.61
C LYS A 25 2.43 2.05 -16.26
N HIS A 26 1.58 1.39 -15.50
CA HIS A 26 0.29 0.92 -16.01
C HIS A 26 -0.86 1.91 -15.76
N LYS A 27 -0.54 3.11 -15.30
CA LYS A 27 -1.52 4.17 -15.06
C LYS A 27 -2.63 3.75 -14.11
N LEU A 28 -2.27 2.94 -13.11
CA LEU A 28 -3.23 2.45 -12.12
C LEU A 28 -3.43 3.42 -10.98
N ALA A 29 -2.49 4.32 -10.75
CA ALA A 29 -2.59 5.31 -9.67
C ALA A 29 -2.34 6.70 -10.22
N ALA A 30 -3.07 7.67 -9.68
CA ALA A 30 -2.83 9.08 -10.00
C ALA A 30 -1.64 9.63 -9.26
N CYS A 31 -1.44 9.16 -8.03
CA CYS A 31 -0.38 9.65 -7.17
C CYS A 31 -0.05 8.58 -6.12
N VAL A 32 1.23 8.44 -5.81
CA VAL A 32 1.69 7.58 -4.73
C VAL A 32 2.55 8.44 -3.82
N SER A 33 2.13 8.59 -2.56
CA SER A 33 2.90 9.28 -1.54
C SER A 33 3.45 8.26 -0.56
N MET A 34 4.65 8.51 -0.04
CA MET A 34 5.29 7.61 0.89
C MET A 34 5.71 8.36 2.14
N ILE A 35 5.40 7.78 3.29
CA ILE A 35 5.82 8.30 4.59
C ILE A 35 6.76 7.29 5.20
N GLU A 36 8.00 7.68 5.41
CA GLU A 36 9.02 6.81 5.99
C GLU A 36 8.96 6.80 7.50
N LYS A 37 9.58 5.80 8.11
CA LYS A 37 9.74 5.68 9.57
C LYS A 37 8.42 5.58 10.31
N VAL A 38 7.46 4.91 9.71
CA VAL A 38 6.21 4.57 10.39
C VAL A 38 6.48 3.38 11.29
N GLN A 39 6.08 3.50 12.55
CA GLN A 39 6.21 2.40 13.49
C GLN A 39 4.86 1.70 13.60
N SER A 40 4.85 0.43 13.22
CA SER A 40 3.65 -0.39 13.25
C SER A 40 3.75 -1.39 14.39
N VAL A 41 2.69 -1.49 15.17
CA VAL A 41 2.58 -2.47 16.26
C VAL A 41 1.36 -3.33 15.95
N PHE A 42 1.56 -4.63 15.89
CA PHE A 42 0.50 -5.54 15.47
C PHE A 42 0.65 -6.90 16.14
N SER A 43 -0.45 -7.63 16.14
CA SER A 43 -0.48 -9.00 16.66
C SER A 43 -0.28 -9.99 15.52
N TRP A 44 0.65 -10.89 15.67
CA TRP A 44 0.92 -11.93 14.68
C TRP A 44 1.26 -13.23 15.40
N ASP A 45 0.53 -14.29 15.08
CA ASP A 45 0.77 -15.63 15.62
C ASP A 45 0.83 -15.65 17.15
N GLY A 46 -0.08 -14.92 17.78
CA GLY A 46 -0.19 -14.85 19.24
C GLY A 46 0.81 -13.92 19.92
N GLU A 47 1.63 -13.22 19.15
CA GLU A 47 2.67 -12.35 19.67
C GLU A 47 2.48 -10.91 19.21
N ILE A 48 2.98 -9.97 20.01
CA ILE A 48 2.98 -8.55 19.63
C ILE A 48 4.29 -8.24 18.93
N CYS A 49 4.19 -7.76 17.72
CA CYS A 49 5.33 -7.42 16.87
C CYS A 49 5.41 -5.91 16.66
N GLU A 50 6.63 -5.39 16.54
CA GLU A 50 6.88 -4.00 16.19
C GLU A 50 7.79 -3.95 14.98
N GLU A 51 7.42 -3.15 13.98
CA GLU A 51 8.20 -3.01 12.76
C GLU A 51 8.25 -1.55 12.33
N LYS A 52 9.40 -1.15 11.80
CA LYS A 52 9.52 0.13 11.12
C LYS A 52 9.18 -0.10 9.66
N GLU A 53 8.24 0.70 9.16
CA GLU A 53 7.72 0.52 7.82
C GLU A 53 7.60 1.84 7.09
N ILE A 54 7.34 1.75 5.79
CA ILE A 54 6.98 2.89 4.97
C ILE A 54 5.50 2.77 4.68
N LEU A 55 4.76 3.85 4.94
CA LEU A 55 3.33 3.91 4.58
C LEU A 55 3.20 4.46 3.18
N MET A 56 2.64 3.66 2.29
CA MET A 56 2.31 4.09 0.95
C MET A 56 0.85 4.54 0.93
N MET A 57 0.60 5.74 0.40
CA MET A 57 -0.74 6.27 0.21
C MET A 57 -0.97 6.40 -1.28
N ILE A 58 -1.80 5.53 -1.82
CA ILE A 58 -2.04 5.41 -3.25
C ILE A 58 -3.39 6.00 -3.57
N LYS A 59 -3.40 7.09 -4.34
CA LYS A 59 -4.63 7.79 -4.73
C LYS A 59 -5.05 7.31 -6.10
N THR A 60 -6.26 6.79 -6.20
CA THR A 60 -6.72 6.15 -7.42
C THR A 60 -8.25 6.13 -7.49
N ARG A 61 -8.76 5.60 -8.58
CA ARG A 61 -10.19 5.33 -8.73
C ARG A 61 -10.52 3.98 -8.11
N ARG A 62 -11.71 3.88 -7.53
CA ARG A 62 -12.19 2.62 -6.95
C ARG A 62 -12.08 1.45 -7.93
N ALA A 63 -12.34 1.68 -9.20
CA ALA A 63 -12.29 0.65 -10.23
C ALA A 63 -10.92 -0.03 -10.35
N ASN A 64 -9.85 0.64 -9.90
CA ASN A 64 -8.49 0.10 -9.97
C ASN A 64 -8.08 -0.69 -8.74
N TYR A 65 -8.91 -0.74 -7.71
CA TYR A 65 -8.54 -1.37 -6.44
C TYR A 65 -8.08 -2.82 -6.63
N GLY A 66 -8.86 -3.62 -7.36
CA GLY A 66 -8.53 -5.03 -7.57
C GLY A 66 -7.20 -5.24 -8.27
N LYS A 67 -6.92 -4.44 -9.29
CA LYS A 67 -5.65 -4.53 -10.02
C LYS A 67 -4.47 -4.11 -9.14
N ILE A 68 -4.64 -3.04 -8.36
CA ILE A 68 -3.60 -2.57 -7.44
C ILE A 68 -3.34 -3.61 -6.37
N LYS A 69 -4.38 -4.20 -5.82
CA LYS A 69 -4.25 -5.27 -4.83
C LYS A 69 -3.40 -6.42 -5.37
N LEU A 70 -3.65 -6.86 -6.61
CA LEU A 70 -2.87 -7.92 -7.23
C LEU A 70 -1.40 -7.55 -7.39
N VAL A 71 -1.11 -6.32 -7.79
CA VAL A 71 0.27 -5.84 -7.90
C VAL A 71 0.97 -5.87 -6.55
N ILE A 72 0.30 -5.37 -5.51
CA ILE A 72 0.87 -5.36 -4.16
C ILE A 72 1.12 -6.79 -3.69
N GLU A 73 0.15 -7.68 -3.83
CA GLU A 73 0.30 -9.06 -3.38
C GLU A 73 1.44 -9.78 -4.10
N ASP A 74 1.67 -9.46 -5.36
CA ASP A 74 2.74 -10.06 -6.15
C ASP A 74 4.14 -9.59 -5.68
N LEU A 75 4.27 -8.34 -5.31
CA LEU A 75 5.57 -7.73 -5.00
C LEU A 75 5.87 -7.64 -3.50
N HIS A 76 4.86 -7.73 -2.65
CA HIS A 76 5.01 -7.57 -1.21
C HIS A 76 5.56 -8.85 -0.58
N PRO A 77 6.59 -8.75 0.28
CA PRO A 77 7.18 -9.95 0.91
C PRO A 77 6.33 -10.55 2.01
N TYR A 78 5.35 -9.82 2.55
CA TYR A 78 4.50 -10.36 3.63
C TYR A 78 3.47 -11.34 3.10
N THR A 79 3.17 -12.35 3.91
CA THR A 79 2.11 -13.32 3.60
C THR A 79 0.75 -12.63 3.52
N VAL A 80 0.50 -11.69 4.46
CA VAL A 80 -0.75 -10.93 4.50
C VAL A 80 -0.41 -9.44 4.59
N PRO A 81 -0.21 -8.78 3.44
CA PRO A 81 0.06 -7.34 3.47
C PRO A 81 -1.19 -6.56 3.82
N GLU A 82 -1.00 -5.41 4.49
CA GLU A 82 -2.09 -4.48 4.74
C GLU A 82 -2.44 -3.73 3.46
N ILE A 83 -3.68 -3.85 3.03
CA ILE A 83 -4.19 -3.13 1.86
C ILE A 83 -5.58 -2.62 2.24
N ILE A 84 -5.63 -1.37 2.67
CA ILE A 84 -6.86 -0.75 3.16
C ILE A 84 -7.25 0.39 2.23
N ALA A 85 -8.49 0.38 1.77
CA ALA A 85 -9.01 1.44 0.91
C ALA A 85 -9.96 2.33 1.70
N LEU A 86 -9.74 3.63 1.59
CA LEU A 86 -10.57 4.65 2.25
C LEU A 86 -11.25 5.51 1.18
N PRO A 87 -12.57 5.75 1.30
CA PRO A 87 -13.24 6.64 0.36
C PRO A 87 -12.84 8.08 0.62
N ILE A 88 -12.76 8.85 -0.45
CA ILE A 88 -12.52 10.29 -0.36
C ILE A 88 -13.85 11.00 -0.50
N VAL A 89 -14.13 11.93 0.39
CA VAL A 89 -15.29 12.81 0.29
C VAL A 89 -14.82 14.18 -0.14
N ASP A 90 -15.64 14.87 -0.91
CA ASP A 90 -15.31 16.19 -1.44
C ASP A 90 -15.14 17.24 -0.34
#